data_9fdaef8263306f8bf59d3202c86b2c27
#
_entry.id   9fdaef8263306f8bf59d3202c86b2c27
#
_cell.length_a   1.000
_cell.length_b   1.000
_cell.length_c   1.000
_cell.angle_alpha   90.00
_cell.angle_beta   90.00
_cell.angle_gamma   90.00
#
_symmetry.space_group_name_H-M   'P 1'
#
loop_
_entity.id
_entity.type
_entity.pdbx_description
1 polymer ?
#
loop_
_entity_poly.entity_id
_entity_poly.type
_entity_poly.pdbx_seq_one_letter_code
_entity_poly.pdbx_strand_id
1 'polypeptide(L)'
;MSFQPIENYGVIGNMRSIALVGMNGSIDFLCYPEFDSPTIFAALLDDDKGGRFQIEPRLTNVRIRQLYLPDTNIFLTRFLAEEGVAELTDYMPIEQDAAQRNEIIRTQANRPPIDSTATFFGVSRRCQPNN
;
A
#
# COMPACT_ATOMS: atom_id res chain seq x y z
N MET A 1 -19.15 -6.20 -3.13
CA MET A 1 -18.06 -5.28 -3.52
C MET A 1 -18.24 -3.98 -2.78
N SER A 2 -17.29 -3.64 -1.97
CA SER A 2 -17.36 -2.38 -1.24
C SER A 2 -16.11 -1.56 -1.55
N PHE A 3 -16.34 -0.38 -2.12
CA PHE A 3 -15.29 0.63 -2.15
C PHE A 3 -15.01 1.10 -0.73
N GLN A 4 -13.74 1.30 -0.41
CA GLN A 4 -13.40 1.92 0.85
C GLN A 4 -13.76 3.40 0.83
N PRO A 5 -14.20 3.97 1.96
CA PRO A 5 -14.35 5.42 2.09
C PRO A 5 -13.03 6.14 1.80
N ILE A 6 -13.10 7.33 1.21
CA ILE A 6 -11.90 8.07 0.81
C ILE A 6 -11.01 8.43 2.02
N GLU A 7 -11.59 8.60 3.19
CA GLU A 7 -10.87 8.86 4.43
C GLU A 7 -9.98 7.69 4.89
N ASN A 8 -10.20 6.50 4.33
CA ASN A 8 -9.39 5.33 4.64
C ASN A 8 -8.12 5.22 3.78
N TYR A 9 -7.88 6.20 2.92
CA TYR A 9 -6.71 6.23 2.06
C TYR A 9 -5.67 7.23 2.55
N GLY A 10 -4.41 6.79 2.57
CA GLY A 10 -3.27 7.65 2.65
C GLY A 10 -2.65 7.85 1.26
N VAL A 11 -1.85 8.90 1.12
CA VAL A 11 -1.21 9.25 -0.15
C VAL A 11 0.30 9.16 0.01
N ILE A 12 0.94 8.46 -0.92
CA ILE A 12 2.39 8.51 -1.11
C ILE A 12 2.70 9.09 -2.48
N GLY A 13 3.81 9.79 -2.59
CA GLY A 13 4.17 10.44 -3.85
C GLY A 13 5.64 10.81 -3.93
N ASN A 14 6.08 11.11 -5.15
CA ASN A 14 7.45 11.52 -5.46
C ASN A 14 7.50 12.84 -6.23
N MET A 15 6.44 13.65 -6.15
CA MET A 15 6.24 14.92 -6.88
C MET A 15 5.98 14.74 -8.39
N ARG A 16 5.95 13.52 -8.90
CA ARG A 16 5.63 13.19 -10.30
C ARG A 16 4.42 12.31 -10.44
N SER A 17 4.22 11.42 -9.46
CA SER A 17 3.06 10.55 -9.36
C SER A 17 2.64 10.40 -7.92
N ILE A 18 1.43 9.89 -7.72
CA ILE A 18 0.90 9.53 -6.42
C ILE A 18 0.33 8.12 -6.44
N ALA A 19 0.32 7.50 -5.28
CA ALA A 19 -0.43 6.26 -5.04
C ALA A 19 -1.33 6.43 -3.84
N LEU A 20 -2.50 5.82 -3.89
CA LEU A 20 -3.44 5.76 -2.78
C LEU A 20 -3.33 4.41 -2.08
N VAL A 21 -3.01 4.46 -0.79
CA VAL A 21 -2.83 3.29 0.06
C VAL A 21 -4.00 3.18 1.01
N GLY A 22 -4.78 2.11 0.86
CA GLY A 22 -5.93 1.84 1.72
C GLY A 22 -5.54 1.24 3.07
N MET A 23 -6.44 1.35 4.05
CA MET A 23 -6.25 0.77 5.39
C MET A 23 -6.09 -0.75 5.38
N ASN A 24 -6.55 -1.41 4.34
CA ASN A 24 -6.37 -2.87 4.15
C ASN A 24 -5.01 -3.26 3.54
N GLY A 25 -4.08 -2.32 3.44
CA GLY A 25 -2.76 -2.56 2.85
C GLY A 25 -2.75 -2.61 1.33
N SER A 26 -3.80 -2.14 0.67
CA SER A 26 -3.94 -2.16 -0.79
C SER A 26 -3.51 -0.85 -1.41
N ILE A 27 -2.73 -0.91 -2.50
CA ILE A 27 -2.58 0.22 -3.42
C ILE A 27 -3.70 0.10 -4.45
N ASP A 28 -4.68 1.00 -4.36
CA ASP A 28 -5.89 0.97 -5.18
C ASP A 28 -5.86 1.98 -6.32
N PHE A 29 -4.88 2.86 -6.36
CA PHE A 29 -4.70 3.81 -7.44
C PHE A 29 -3.23 4.16 -7.62
N LEU A 30 -2.76 4.10 -8.85
CA LEU A 30 -1.41 4.51 -9.24
C LEU A 30 -1.37 4.82 -10.72
N CYS A 31 -1.01 6.04 -11.07
CA CYS A 31 -0.57 6.42 -12.41
C CYS A 31 0.95 6.45 -12.44
N TYR A 32 1.55 5.92 -13.49
CA TYR A 32 3.00 5.71 -13.50
C TYR A 32 3.55 5.80 -14.93
N PRO A 33 4.67 6.49 -15.17
CA PRO A 33 5.55 7.16 -14.18
C PRO A 33 5.11 8.54 -13.73
N GLU A 34 4.12 9.15 -14.36
CA GLU A 34 3.66 10.51 -14.08
C GLU A 34 2.15 10.55 -13.82
N PHE A 35 1.64 11.68 -13.34
CA PHE A 35 0.21 11.84 -13.01
C PHE A 35 -0.73 11.62 -14.20
N ASP A 36 -0.30 11.97 -15.40
CA ASP A 36 -1.07 11.84 -16.63
C ASP A 36 -0.78 10.54 -17.39
N SER A 37 0.07 9.70 -16.84
CA SER A 37 0.36 8.39 -17.41
C SER A 37 -0.80 7.41 -17.19
N PRO A 38 -0.88 6.34 -18.00
CA PRO A 38 -1.88 5.30 -17.78
C PRO A 38 -1.81 4.71 -16.38
N THR A 39 -2.96 4.33 -15.84
CA THR A 39 -3.04 3.71 -14.52
C THR A 39 -2.46 2.30 -14.54
N ILE A 40 -1.64 1.97 -13.54
CA ILE A 40 -1.20 0.60 -13.27
C ILE A 40 -2.21 -0.10 -12.38
N PHE A 41 -2.68 0.60 -11.34
CA PHE A 41 -3.73 0.14 -10.45
C PHE A 41 -4.85 1.18 -10.42
N ALA A 42 -6.08 0.74 -10.53
CA ALA A 42 -7.25 1.61 -10.56
C ALA A 42 -8.46 0.97 -9.88
N ALA A 43 -8.24 0.14 -8.86
CA ALA A 43 -9.33 -0.48 -8.09
C ALA A 43 -10.24 0.55 -7.42
N LEU A 44 -9.74 1.77 -7.19
CA LEU A 44 -10.53 2.89 -6.71
C LEU A 44 -11.67 3.26 -7.66
N LEU A 45 -11.46 3.11 -8.98
CA LEU A 45 -12.43 3.45 -10.01
C LEU A 45 -13.26 2.25 -10.43
N ASP A 46 -12.68 1.07 -10.44
CA ASP A 46 -13.33 -0.18 -10.82
C ASP A 46 -12.74 -1.34 -10.00
N ASP A 47 -13.47 -1.78 -9.02
CA ASP A 47 -13.01 -2.82 -8.08
C ASP A 47 -12.75 -4.17 -8.75
N ASP A 48 -13.45 -4.47 -9.84
CA ASP A 48 -13.28 -5.73 -10.57
C ASP A 48 -12.12 -5.72 -11.56
N LYS A 49 -11.97 -4.64 -12.30
CA LYS A 49 -11.08 -4.56 -13.47
C LYS A 49 -9.86 -3.66 -13.22
N GLY A 50 -9.95 -2.76 -12.26
CA GLY A 50 -8.95 -1.73 -12.06
C GLY A 50 -7.59 -2.23 -11.61
N GLY A 51 -7.54 -3.41 -10.98
CA GLY A 51 -6.31 -3.96 -10.43
C GLY A 51 -5.87 -3.30 -9.14
N ARG A 52 -5.18 -4.06 -8.31
CA ARG A 52 -4.61 -3.59 -7.04
C ARG A 52 -3.37 -4.38 -6.65
N PHE A 53 -2.56 -3.77 -5.80
CA PHE A 53 -1.47 -4.48 -5.12
C PHE A 53 -1.73 -4.46 -3.62
N GLN A 54 -2.08 -5.59 -3.05
CA GLN A 54 -2.46 -5.70 -1.65
C GLN A 54 -1.50 -6.60 -0.88
N ILE A 55 -1.06 -6.09 0.28
CA ILE A 55 -0.37 -6.87 1.31
C ILE A 55 -1.18 -6.71 2.58
N GLU A 56 -1.78 -7.79 3.05
CA GLU A 56 -2.58 -7.77 4.26
C GLU A 56 -2.14 -8.87 5.24
N PRO A 57 -2.20 -8.60 6.54
CA PRO A 57 -1.90 -9.62 7.53
C PRO A 57 -3.05 -10.64 7.63
N ARG A 58 -2.70 -11.89 7.87
CA ARG A 58 -3.67 -12.94 8.18
C ARG A 58 -3.92 -12.99 9.69
N LEU A 59 -4.53 -11.94 10.19
CA LEU A 59 -4.83 -11.78 11.60
C LEU A 59 -6.33 -11.60 11.80
N THR A 60 -6.85 -12.01 12.96
CA THR A 60 -8.24 -11.83 13.33
C THR A 60 -8.42 -10.62 14.23
N ASN A 61 -9.58 -9.95 14.16
CA ASN A 61 -9.92 -8.78 14.99
C ASN A 61 -8.84 -7.68 14.96
N VAL A 62 -8.41 -7.32 13.77
CA VAL A 62 -7.32 -6.36 13.57
C VAL A 62 -7.80 -4.94 13.77
N ARG A 63 -7.06 -4.16 14.55
CA ARG A 63 -7.16 -2.71 14.57
C ARG A 63 -6.13 -2.12 13.63
N ILE A 64 -6.54 -1.23 12.77
CA ILE A 64 -5.67 -0.65 11.77
C ILE A 64 -5.41 0.82 12.11
N ARG A 65 -4.15 1.22 12.06
CA ARG A 65 -3.73 2.61 12.21
C ARG A 65 -2.83 3.00 11.07
N GLN A 66 -3.06 4.19 10.54
CA GLN A 66 -2.24 4.77 9.49
C GLN A 66 -1.66 6.09 9.97
N LEU A 67 -0.38 6.31 9.67
CA LEU A 67 0.30 7.56 10.01
C LEU A 67 1.49 7.78 9.07
N TYR A 68 1.89 9.03 8.95
CA TYR A 68 3.17 9.37 8.33
C TYR A 68 4.26 9.40 9.40
N LEU A 69 5.45 8.92 9.06
CA LEU A 69 6.60 9.13 9.94
C LEU A 69 6.93 10.63 9.99
N PRO A 70 7.29 11.17 11.17
CA PRO A 70 7.52 12.61 11.32
C PRO A 70 8.52 13.16 10.30
N ASP A 71 8.18 14.28 9.70
CA ASP A 71 9.00 15.01 8.72
C ASP A 71 9.40 14.19 7.48
N THR A 72 8.57 13.20 7.09
CA THR A 72 8.82 12.34 5.94
C THR A 72 7.58 12.15 5.06
N ASN A 73 7.80 11.64 3.85
CA ASN A 73 6.76 11.14 2.95
C ASN A 73 6.55 9.62 3.10
N ILE A 74 7.03 9.04 4.19
CA ILE A 74 6.92 7.61 4.47
C ILE A 74 5.60 7.35 5.20
N PHE A 75 4.78 6.49 4.61
CA PHE A 75 3.46 6.15 5.14
C PHE A 75 3.48 4.77 5.79
N LEU A 76 3.03 4.72 7.03
CA LEU A 76 3.01 3.51 7.84
C LEU A 76 1.57 3.06 8.07
N THR A 77 1.27 1.81 7.71
CA THR A 77 0.03 1.14 8.09
C THR A 77 0.35 0.07 9.12
N ARG A 78 -0.24 0.19 10.30
CA ARG A 78 -0.01 -0.73 11.41
C ARG A 78 -1.26 -1.55 11.68
N PHE A 79 -1.10 -2.86 11.69
CA PHE A 79 -2.14 -3.83 12.00
C PHE A 79 -1.89 -4.40 13.37
N LEU A 80 -2.81 -4.14 14.30
CA LEU A 80 -2.70 -4.55 15.70
C LEU A 80 -3.71 -5.65 15.99
N ALA A 81 -3.24 -6.80 16.41
CA ALA A 81 -4.06 -7.94 16.82
C ALA A 81 -3.48 -8.61 18.06
N GLU A 82 -4.25 -9.47 18.68
CA GLU A 82 -3.77 -10.24 19.83
C GLU A 82 -2.64 -11.20 19.45
N GLU A 83 -2.69 -11.72 18.22
CA GLU A 83 -1.68 -12.64 17.69
C GLU A 83 -0.37 -11.96 17.36
N GLY A 84 -0.35 -10.63 17.25
CA GLY A 84 0.86 -9.89 16.92
C GLY A 84 0.61 -8.55 16.29
N VAL A 85 1.69 -7.90 15.91
CA VAL A 85 1.69 -6.60 15.23
C VAL A 85 2.36 -6.75 13.88
N ALA A 86 1.68 -6.29 12.83
CA ALA A 86 2.23 -6.21 11.49
C ALA A 86 2.33 -4.75 11.05
N GLU A 87 3.40 -4.39 10.40
CA GLU A 87 3.63 -3.05 9.89
C GLU A 87 3.94 -3.09 8.40
N LEU A 88 3.31 -2.21 7.66
CA LEU A 88 3.55 -2.00 6.24
C LEU A 88 4.01 -0.57 6.03
N THR A 89 5.20 -0.41 5.50
CA THR A 89 5.79 0.89 5.23
C THR A 89 5.85 1.13 3.73
N ASP A 90 5.21 2.20 3.29
CA ASP A 90 5.11 2.56 1.88
C ASP A 90 5.70 3.93 1.63
N TYR A 91 6.51 4.06 0.59
CA TYR A 91 7.00 5.35 0.14
C TYR A 91 7.47 5.32 -1.30
N MET A 92 7.52 6.50 -1.90
CA MET A 92 8.14 6.72 -3.20
C MET A 92 9.41 7.54 -3.00
N PRO A 93 10.60 7.02 -3.38
CA PRO A 93 11.83 7.79 -3.29
C PRO A 93 11.78 9.04 -4.17
N ILE A 94 12.31 10.14 -3.65
CA ILE A 94 12.48 11.38 -4.40
C ILE A 94 13.93 11.45 -4.82
N GLU A 95 14.18 11.29 -6.13
CA GLU A 95 15.52 11.39 -6.70
C GLU A 95 15.68 12.68 -7.50
N GLN A 96 16.84 13.30 -7.38
CA GLN A 96 17.13 14.56 -8.06
C GLN A 96 17.85 14.40 -9.41
N ASP A 97 18.29 13.20 -9.73
CA ASP A 97 19.06 12.94 -10.96
C ASP A 97 18.20 12.58 -12.18
N ALA A 98 18.72 12.90 -13.35
CA ALA A 98 18.06 12.69 -14.64
C ALA A 98 17.83 11.21 -15.01
N ALA A 99 18.48 10.28 -14.32
CA ALA A 99 18.25 8.84 -14.44
C ALA A 99 17.23 8.32 -13.44
N GLN A 100 16.17 9.06 -13.23
CA GLN A 100 15.18 8.78 -12.20
C GLN A 100 14.58 7.39 -12.33
N ARG A 101 14.79 6.63 -11.30
CA ARG A 101 14.06 5.39 -11.09
C ARG A 101 12.74 5.75 -10.43
N ASN A 102 11.67 5.53 -11.14
CA ASN A 102 10.35 5.64 -10.55
C ASN A 102 10.07 4.33 -9.81
N GLU A 103 10.14 4.36 -8.50
CA GLU A 103 9.97 3.18 -7.65
C GLU A 103 8.91 3.43 -6.58
N ILE A 104 8.11 2.41 -6.32
CA ILE A 104 7.32 2.32 -5.10
C ILE A 104 7.97 1.26 -4.24
N ILE A 105 8.33 1.64 -3.03
CA ILE A 105 8.93 0.71 -2.08
C ILE A 105 7.89 0.37 -1.01
N ARG A 106 7.64 -0.92 -0.87
CA ARG A 106 6.80 -1.48 0.20
C ARG A 106 7.62 -2.44 1.03
N THR A 107 7.71 -2.15 2.31
CA THR A 107 8.41 -3.00 3.27
C THR A 107 7.44 -3.48 4.33
N GLN A 108 7.47 -4.77 4.60
CA GLN A 108 6.67 -5.35 5.67
C GLN A 108 7.55 -5.79 6.83
N ALA A 109 7.07 -5.57 8.04
CA ALA A 109 7.66 -6.09 9.26
C ALA A 109 6.57 -6.68 10.14
N ASN A 110 6.87 -7.76 10.84
CA ASN A 110 5.95 -8.36 11.78
C ASN A 110 6.65 -8.68 13.08
N ARG A 111 5.92 -8.52 14.17
CA ARG A 111 6.36 -8.90 15.50
C ARG A 111 5.37 -9.95 16.03
N PRO A 112 5.64 -11.23 15.79
CA PRO A 112 4.80 -12.28 16.35
C PRO A 112 4.94 -12.34 17.86
N PRO A 113 3.94 -12.83 18.57
CA PRO A 113 4.13 -13.32 19.92
C PRO A 113 5.20 -14.43 19.91
N ILE A 114 5.87 -14.63 21.00
CA ILE A 114 7.09 -15.46 21.15
C ILE A 114 6.96 -16.89 20.61
N ASP A 115 5.74 -17.38 20.36
CA ASP A 115 5.49 -18.77 19.95
C ASP A 115 4.86 -18.97 18.56
N SER A 116 4.78 -17.93 17.71
CA SER A 116 4.07 -18.12 16.44
C SER A 116 5.00 -18.29 15.25
N THR A 117 4.90 -19.44 14.61
CA THR A 117 5.45 -19.74 13.28
C THR A 117 4.49 -19.35 12.15
N ALA A 118 3.46 -18.56 12.45
CA ALA A 118 2.41 -18.22 11.49
C ALA A 118 2.90 -17.24 10.41
N THR A 119 2.48 -17.49 9.18
CA THR A 119 2.65 -16.54 8.07
C THR A 119 1.67 -15.39 8.23
N PHE A 120 2.17 -14.19 8.49
CA PHE A 120 1.34 -13.02 8.80
C PHE A 120 0.75 -12.33 7.57
N PHE A 121 1.33 -12.50 6.39
CA PHE A 121 0.95 -11.72 5.22
C PHE A 121 0.46 -12.57 4.06
N GLY A 122 -0.63 -12.14 3.44
CA GLY A 122 -1.03 -12.54 2.10
C GLY A 122 -0.68 -11.44 1.11
N VAL A 123 -0.21 -11.80 -0.07
CA VAL A 123 0.07 -10.85 -1.15
C VAL A 123 -0.86 -11.14 -2.32
N SER A 124 -1.59 -10.12 -2.74
CA SER A 124 -2.44 -10.20 -3.93
C SER A 124 -2.04 -9.11 -4.91
N ARG A 125 -1.73 -9.51 -6.14
CA ARG A 125 -1.53 -8.62 -7.27
C ARG A 125 -2.57 -8.92 -8.32
N ARG A 126 -3.25 -7.91 -8.75
CA ARG A 126 -4.12 -8.01 -9.91
C ARG A 126 -3.79 -6.82 -10.82
N CYS A 127 -3.10 -7.09 -11.91
CA CYS A 127 -2.80 -6.10 -12.92
C CYS A 127 -3.84 -6.17 -14.02
N GLN A 128 -4.14 -5.03 -14.64
CA GLN A 128 -4.93 -5.01 -15.85
C GLN A 128 -4.18 -5.77 -16.96
N PRO A 129 -4.87 -6.63 -17.72
CA PRO A 129 -4.29 -7.11 -18.96
C PRO A 129 -4.08 -5.91 -19.88
N ASN A 130 -2.87 -5.76 -20.40
CA ASN A 130 -2.60 -4.78 -21.43
C ASN A 130 -3.52 -5.05 -22.63
N ASN A 131 -4.36 -4.10 -22.94
CA ASN A 131 -5.05 -4.10 -24.21
C ASN A 131 -4.11 -3.60 -25.30
#